data_1c7aa9116528124b6ea078a0f126087f
#
_entry.id   1c7aa9116528124b6ea078a0f126087f
#
_cell.length_a   1.000
_cell.length_b   1.000
_cell.length_c   1.000
_cell.angle_alpha   90.00
_cell.angle_beta   90.00
_cell.angle_gamma   90.00
#
_symmetry.space_group_name_H-M   'P 1'
#
loop_
_entity.id
_entity.type
_entity.pdbx_description
1 polymer ?
#
loop_
_entity_poly.entity_id
_entity_poly.type
_entity_poly.pdbx_seq_one_letter_code
_entity_poly.pdbx_strand_id
1 'polypeptide(L)'
;MAVTLLSPFRSSIAAVAGIALVAGSLAAPVAARAQSHGPESVADLAAPLLDAVVNISTSQNVKTEGKGPVPPKLPEGSPFQEFFKDYFDSQKPEGGEKVNSLGSGFVIDPAGYVVTNNHVIEGADAIEVIFPNGSKLKATLVGTDTKTDLSVLKVEPKAPLKAVKFGDSRSMRIGDWVMAVGNPFGLGGSLTVGVISARGRNINAGPYDNFIQTDAAINKGNSGGPLFNMKGEVIGINTAIISPSGGSIGIGFAVPTELAQNIVQQLIEFGETRRGWLGVRVQPVTDDVAASLGMDSAKGALISGVAKGGPVENGPIQAGDVVLKFDGKDINEMRDLLRIVAESPVGKEVDVVVYRDGKEETVKVKLGQLQDTTDEKASAEDQQSEDGDGGTVAPEDDDGADDQAQDQTPEVREAPQTVLGMNLVVLSNELRSEKGIAESVEGVLVASVEPGSAAEQKGMKAGDVIVEVGQDFMEVPGDVLVRVNGLKSEGRKNAHMMVADAQGNLRVVALPLE
;
A
#
# COMPACT_ATOMS: atom_id res chain seq x y z
N MET A 1 13.71 -93.78 54.42
CA MET A 1 14.49 -92.55 54.45
C MET A 1 14.13 -91.74 53.25
N ALA A 2 13.27 -90.72 53.44
CA ALA A 2 12.86 -89.84 52.38
C ALA A 2 13.39 -88.41 52.68
N VAL A 3 14.24 -87.94 51.84
CA VAL A 3 14.79 -86.58 51.92
C VAL A 3 14.00 -85.69 50.97
N THR A 4 13.31 -84.76 51.55
CA THR A 4 12.49 -83.78 50.80
C THR A 4 13.38 -82.59 50.42
N LEU A 5 13.63 -82.40 49.17
CA LEU A 5 14.31 -81.23 48.61
C LEU A 5 13.27 -80.07 48.48
N LEU A 6 13.39 -79.02 49.26
CA LEU A 6 12.64 -77.77 49.19
C LEU A 6 13.26 -76.85 48.12
N SER A 7 12.47 -76.53 47.19
CA SER A 7 12.82 -75.69 46.02
C SER A 7 13.01 -74.20 46.38
N PRO A 8 14.03 -73.48 45.83
CA PRO A 8 14.33 -72.07 46.10
C PRO A 8 13.62 -71.11 45.17
N PHE A 9 12.46 -71.47 44.59
CA PHE A 9 11.81 -70.63 43.54
C PHE A 9 10.88 -69.53 44.01
N ARG A 10 10.67 -69.36 45.32
CA ARG A 10 9.70 -68.36 45.84
C ARG A 10 10.29 -66.99 46.17
N SER A 11 11.60 -66.84 46.23
CA SER A 11 12.24 -65.53 46.64
C SER A 11 12.57 -64.63 45.45
N SER A 12 12.63 -65.14 44.22
CA SER A 12 13.01 -64.35 43.02
C SER A 12 11.83 -63.50 42.46
N ILE A 13 10.58 -63.91 42.68
CA ILE A 13 9.42 -63.17 42.13
C ILE A 13 9.12 -61.88 42.93
N ALA A 14 9.36 -61.89 44.24
CA ALA A 14 9.17 -60.73 45.10
C ALA A 14 10.18 -59.58 44.81
N ALA A 15 11.43 -59.93 44.43
CA ALA A 15 12.46 -58.93 44.13
C ALA A 15 12.23 -58.26 42.78
N VAL A 16 11.70 -58.99 41.77
CA VAL A 16 11.40 -58.41 40.43
C VAL A 16 10.16 -57.52 40.50
N ALA A 17 9.15 -57.85 41.32
CA ALA A 17 7.98 -57.01 41.52
C ALA A 17 8.30 -55.70 42.24
N GLY A 18 9.25 -55.70 43.18
CA GLY A 18 9.70 -54.48 43.88
C GLY A 18 10.48 -53.54 42.99
N ILE A 19 11.32 -54.03 42.08
CA ILE A 19 12.07 -53.20 41.14
C ILE A 19 11.14 -52.59 40.07
N ALA A 20 10.13 -53.31 39.62
CA ALA A 20 9.14 -52.78 38.64
C ALA A 20 8.27 -51.67 39.27
N LEU A 21 7.95 -51.71 40.57
CA LEU A 21 7.17 -50.65 41.27
C LEU A 21 8.01 -49.41 41.54
N VAL A 22 9.33 -49.52 41.77
CA VAL A 22 10.21 -48.36 41.96
C VAL A 22 10.58 -47.72 40.61
N ALA A 23 10.68 -48.46 39.53
CA ALA A 23 10.90 -47.91 38.20
C ALA A 23 9.66 -47.19 37.63
N GLY A 24 8.45 -47.60 38.00
CA GLY A 24 7.20 -46.96 37.61
C GLY A 24 6.94 -45.61 38.33
N SER A 25 7.50 -45.37 39.51
CA SER A 25 7.29 -44.13 40.25
C SER A 25 8.29 -43.02 39.88
N LEU A 26 9.30 -43.27 39.06
CA LEU A 26 10.23 -42.25 38.54
C LEU A 26 9.81 -41.64 37.20
N ALA A 27 8.78 -42.19 36.53
CA ALA A 27 8.15 -41.60 35.38
C ALA A 27 7.00 -40.68 35.82
N ALA A 28 7.28 -39.68 36.71
CA ALA A 28 6.35 -38.56 36.86
C ALA A 28 6.21 -37.90 35.49
N PRO A 29 5.00 -37.74 34.96
CA PRO A 29 4.85 -36.94 33.74
C PRO A 29 5.44 -35.58 34.03
N VAL A 30 6.55 -35.25 33.35
CA VAL A 30 6.95 -33.85 33.24
C VAL A 30 5.73 -33.15 32.71
N ALA A 31 5.02 -32.45 33.59
CA ALA A 31 3.91 -31.61 33.17
C ALA A 31 4.50 -30.73 32.05
N ALA A 32 4.11 -31.01 30.83
CA ALA A 32 4.39 -30.12 29.72
C ALA A 32 3.76 -28.79 30.15
N ARG A 33 4.59 -27.89 30.69
CA ARG A 33 4.20 -26.52 30.87
C ARG A 33 3.81 -26.07 29.48
N ALA A 34 2.54 -25.90 29.23
CA ALA A 34 2.07 -25.16 28.09
C ALA A 34 2.84 -23.84 28.13
N GLN A 35 3.83 -23.71 27.25
CA GLN A 35 4.51 -22.44 27.09
C GLN A 35 3.41 -21.50 26.64
N SER A 36 3.06 -20.52 27.49
CA SER A 36 2.21 -19.43 27.05
C SER A 36 2.95 -18.78 25.88
N HIS A 37 2.40 -18.89 24.67
CA HIS A 37 3.04 -18.42 23.45
C HIS A 37 2.94 -16.90 23.28
N GLY A 38 2.43 -16.17 24.28
CA GLY A 38 2.35 -14.72 24.33
C GLY A 38 2.95 -14.15 25.61
N PRO A 39 3.29 -12.86 25.67
CA PRO A 39 3.77 -12.22 26.88
C PRO A 39 2.65 -12.19 27.94
N GLU A 40 2.94 -12.56 29.18
CA GLU A 40 1.99 -12.42 30.30
C GLU A 40 1.59 -10.95 30.52
N SER A 41 2.54 -10.04 30.31
CA SER A 41 2.35 -8.60 30.38
C SER A 41 3.40 -7.92 29.50
N VAL A 42 3.05 -6.77 28.94
CA VAL A 42 3.99 -5.88 28.23
C VAL A 42 4.32 -4.62 29.04
N ALA A 43 3.79 -4.51 30.27
CA ALA A 43 3.87 -3.28 31.07
C ALA A 43 5.31 -2.84 31.34
N ASP A 44 6.18 -3.76 31.79
CA ASP A 44 7.57 -3.42 32.12
C ASP A 44 8.39 -3.04 30.87
N LEU A 45 8.06 -3.64 29.72
CA LEU A 45 8.67 -3.29 28.44
C LEU A 45 8.17 -1.93 27.94
N ALA A 46 6.88 -1.66 28.04
CA ALA A 46 6.25 -0.47 27.52
C ALA A 46 6.57 0.79 28.33
N ALA A 47 6.62 0.70 29.66
CA ALA A 47 6.79 1.85 30.53
C ALA A 47 7.94 2.80 30.16
N PRO A 48 9.17 2.33 29.89
CA PRO A 48 10.27 3.21 29.48
C PRO A 48 10.13 3.75 28.05
N LEU A 49 9.32 3.11 27.19
CA LEU A 49 9.14 3.50 25.78
C LEU A 49 8.11 4.63 25.64
N LEU A 50 7.12 4.67 26.51
CA LEU A 50 6.06 5.69 26.50
C LEU A 50 6.62 7.12 26.62
N ASP A 51 7.71 7.32 27.34
CA ASP A 51 8.35 8.64 27.51
C ASP A 51 8.91 9.20 26.19
N ALA A 52 9.18 8.34 25.20
CA ALA A 52 9.69 8.75 23.90
C ALA A 52 8.57 8.98 22.85
N VAL A 53 7.32 8.62 23.17
CA VAL A 53 6.18 8.78 22.27
C VAL A 53 5.43 10.07 22.60
N VAL A 54 5.32 10.93 21.61
CA VAL A 54 4.81 12.29 21.76
C VAL A 54 3.52 12.49 20.99
N ASN A 55 2.74 13.50 21.39
CA ASN A 55 1.65 14.03 20.60
C ASN A 55 2.18 15.15 19.70
N ILE A 56 1.72 15.15 18.46
CA ILE A 56 1.98 16.21 17.48
C ILE A 56 0.72 17.05 17.36
N SER A 57 0.81 18.31 17.77
CA SER A 57 -0.26 19.30 17.67
C SER A 57 0.11 20.33 16.59
N THR A 58 -0.77 20.50 15.63
CA THR A 58 -0.59 21.48 14.55
C THR A 58 -1.65 22.57 14.64
N SER A 59 -1.33 23.77 14.19
CA SER A 59 -2.31 24.85 14.06
C SER A 59 -2.22 25.47 12.68
N GLN A 60 -3.38 25.72 12.07
CA GLN A 60 -3.52 26.47 10.82
C GLN A 60 -4.32 27.75 11.07
N ASN A 61 -3.84 28.86 10.52
CA ASN A 61 -4.61 30.10 10.48
C ASN A 61 -5.48 30.09 9.21
N VAL A 62 -6.69 29.60 9.31
CA VAL A 62 -7.64 29.64 8.20
C VAL A 62 -8.04 31.11 7.98
N LYS A 63 -7.42 31.78 7.01
CA LYS A 63 -8.00 33.01 6.44
C LYS A 63 -9.32 32.59 5.81
N THR A 64 -10.39 33.26 6.21
CA THR A 64 -11.81 32.99 5.88
C THR A 64 -12.10 33.06 4.37
N GLU A 65 -11.57 32.14 3.59
CA GLU A 65 -11.95 31.84 2.21
C GLU A 65 -12.09 30.32 2.06
N GLY A 66 -13.08 29.75 2.72
CA GLY A 66 -13.78 28.51 2.33
C GLY A 66 -13.00 27.22 2.06
N LYS A 67 -11.68 27.15 2.27
CA LYS A 67 -10.90 25.93 2.06
C LYS A 67 -10.33 25.44 3.39
N GLY A 68 -10.93 24.40 3.94
CA GLY A 68 -10.35 23.63 5.06
C GLY A 68 -9.01 22.96 4.69
N PRO A 69 -8.39 22.21 5.63
CA PRO A 69 -7.17 21.45 5.36
C PRO A 69 -7.33 20.62 4.07
N VAL A 70 -6.35 20.71 3.18
CA VAL A 70 -6.36 19.96 1.92
C VAL A 70 -5.95 18.52 2.26
N PRO A 71 -6.79 17.51 2.02
CA PRO A 71 -6.37 16.13 2.22
C PRO A 71 -5.20 15.77 1.29
N PRO A 72 -4.31 14.86 1.71
CA PRO A 72 -3.25 14.36 0.84
C PRO A 72 -3.86 13.90 -0.49
N LYS A 73 -3.20 14.22 -1.61
CA LYS A 73 -3.58 13.70 -2.93
C LYS A 73 -3.24 12.21 -2.97
N LEU A 74 -4.15 11.38 -2.52
CA LEU A 74 -4.06 9.92 -2.69
C LEU A 74 -4.52 9.56 -4.10
N PRO A 75 -4.01 8.48 -4.70
CA PRO A 75 -4.53 7.94 -5.94
C PRO A 75 -6.03 7.69 -5.82
N GLU A 76 -6.79 8.03 -6.87
CA GLU A 76 -8.24 7.79 -6.92
C GLU A 76 -8.53 6.29 -6.72
N GLY A 77 -9.55 5.98 -5.91
CA GLY A 77 -9.87 4.59 -5.53
C GLY A 77 -9.05 4.01 -4.39
N SER A 78 -8.15 4.77 -3.74
CA SER A 78 -7.49 4.31 -2.53
C SER A 78 -8.49 4.09 -1.39
N PRO A 79 -8.51 2.90 -0.72
CA PRO A 79 -9.38 2.65 0.45
C PRO A 79 -9.15 3.62 1.60
N PHE A 80 -8.12 4.45 1.51
CA PHE A 80 -7.76 5.46 2.52
C PHE A 80 -8.33 6.85 2.22
N GLN A 81 -8.87 7.10 1.03
CA GLN A 81 -9.50 8.39 0.73
C GLN A 81 -10.59 8.72 1.75
N GLU A 82 -11.41 7.74 2.10
CA GLU A 82 -12.49 7.89 3.07
C GLU A 82 -11.95 8.14 4.50
N PHE A 83 -10.91 7.40 4.91
CA PHE A 83 -10.23 7.61 6.19
C PHE A 83 -9.65 9.02 6.32
N PHE A 84 -8.91 9.47 5.30
CA PHE A 84 -8.32 10.81 5.29
C PHE A 84 -9.39 11.88 5.12
N LYS A 85 -10.40 11.68 4.28
CA LYS A 85 -11.53 12.60 4.14
C LYS A 85 -12.24 12.81 5.47
N ASP A 86 -12.61 11.73 6.16
CA ASP A 86 -13.23 11.79 7.48
C ASP A 86 -12.33 12.45 8.54
N TYR A 87 -11.02 12.20 8.46
CA TYR A 87 -10.04 12.83 9.34
C TYR A 87 -10.01 14.35 9.15
N PHE A 88 -9.94 14.82 7.89
CA PHE A 88 -9.90 16.26 7.58
C PHE A 88 -11.27 16.92 7.71
N ASP A 89 -12.38 16.24 7.36
CA ASP A 89 -13.74 16.77 7.52
C ASP A 89 -14.11 16.95 9.00
N SER A 90 -13.62 16.09 9.90
CA SER A 90 -13.84 16.24 11.34
C SER A 90 -13.08 17.43 11.95
N GLN A 91 -12.22 18.08 11.18
CA GLN A 91 -11.41 19.22 11.60
C GLN A 91 -11.85 20.55 10.96
N LYS A 92 -12.96 20.57 10.20
CA LYS A 92 -13.51 21.83 9.64
C LYS A 92 -14.00 22.73 10.76
N PRO A 93 -13.51 23.97 10.89
CA PRO A 93 -13.92 24.87 11.95
C PRO A 93 -15.32 25.42 11.68
N GLU A 94 -16.18 25.38 12.67
CA GLU A 94 -17.36 26.24 12.72
C GLU A 94 -16.92 27.64 13.19
N GLY A 95 -16.63 28.55 12.25
CA GLY A 95 -16.43 29.97 12.55
C GLY A 95 -15.00 30.40 12.91
N GLY A 96 -14.04 30.35 11.98
CA GLY A 96 -12.78 31.12 12.08
C GLY A 96 -11.80 30.71 13.17
N GLU A 97 -11.96 29.55 13.78
CA GLU A 97 -11.07 29.01 14.82
C GLU A 97 -9.88 28.24 14.22
N LYS A 98 -8.78 28.18 15.01
CA LYS A 98 -7.59 27.41 14.66
C LYS A 98 -7.92 25.92 14.58
N VAL A 99 -7.71 25.31 13.44
CA VAL A 99 -7.78 23.86 13.27
C VAL A 99 -6.55 23.24 13.91
N ASN A 100 -6.75 22.35 14.89
CA ASN A 100 -5.67 21.58 15.49
C ASN A 100 -5.73 20.14 14.98
N SER A 101 -4.79 19.73 14.13
CA SER A 101 -4.57 18.33 13.82
C SER A 101 -3.83 17.68 14.98
N LEU A 102 -4.22 16.47 15.34
CA LEU A 102 -3.62 15.70 16.42
C LEU A 102 -3.19 14.33 15.91
N GLY A 103 -1.89 14.10 15.90
CA GLY A 103 -1.28 12.81 15.63
C GLY A 103 -0.25 12.45 16.70
N SER A 104 0.49 11.40 16.46
CA SER A 104 1.60 10.96 17.29
C SER A 104 2.93 11.11 16.57
N GLY A 105 4.00 11.06 17.33
CA GLY A 105 5.35 10.93 16.86
C GLY A 105 6.21 10.25 17.89
N PHE A 106 7.46 10.04 17.60
CA PHE A 106 8.41 9.47 18.55
C PHE A 106 9.80 10.04 18.38
N VAL A 107 10.52 10.17 19.50
CA VAL A 107 11.89 10.68 19.54
C VAL A 107 12.85 9.58 19.14
N ILE A 108 13.68 9.82 18.13
CA ILE A 108 14.71 8.87 17.65
C ILE A 108 16.12 9.25 18.08
N ASP A 109 16.32 10.51 18.49
CA ASP A 109 17.61 11.03 18.94
C ASP A 109 17.43 11.93 20.17
N PRO A 110 18.23 11.76 21.25
CA PRO A 110 18.16 12.60 22.44
C PRO A 110 18.34 14.10 22.19
N ALA A 111 18.94 14.48 21.06
CA ALA A 111 19.08 15.88 20.65
C ALA A 111 17.76 16.50 20.15
N GLY A 112 16.66 15.72 20.02
CA GLY A 112 15.34 16.24 19.70
C GLY A 112 14.87 16.03 18.26
N TYR A 113 15.32 14.98 17.58
CA TYR A 113 14.71 14.55 16.33
C TYR A 113 13.49 13.68 16.60
N VAL A 114 12.36 14.04 15.99
CA VAL A 114 11.06 13.37 16.13
C VAL A 114 10.57 12.93 14.77
N VAL A 115 10.16 11.68 14.67
CA VAL A 115 9.55 11.10 13.46
C VAL A 115 8.03 11.11 13.62
N THR A 116 7.33 11.44 12.55
CA THR A 116 5.86 11.38 12.43
C THR A 116 5.44 11.12 10.99
N ASN A 117 4.15 11.03 10.71
CA ASN A 117 3.64 11.00 9.34
C ASN A 117 3.55 12.42 8.73
N ASN A 118 3.68 12.50 7.40
CA ASN A 118 3.53 13.77 6.67
C ASN A 118 2.11 14.32 6.81
N HIS A 119 1.08 13.48 6.62
CA HIS A 119 -0.32 13.90 6.72
C HIS A 119 -0.70 14.50 8.09
N VAL A 120 0.05 14.18 9.17
CA VAL A 120 -0.17 14.76 10.51
C VAL A 120 0.21 16.24 10.55
N ILE A 121 1.19 16.66 9.75
CA ILE A 121 1.75 18.02 9.77
C ILE A 121 1.48 18.82 8.49
N GLU A 122 0.87 18.22 7.50
CA GLU A 122 0.62 18.84 6.20
C GLU A 122 -0.22 20.11 6.36
N GLY A 123 0.23 21.19 5.71
CA GLY A 123 -0.44 22.49 5.76
C GLY A 123 -0.36 23.22 7.11
N ALA A 124 0.41 22.75 8.08
CA ALA A 124 0.53 23.38 9.38
C ALA A 124 1.36 24.68 9.32
N ASP A 125 0.82 25.79 9.88
CA ASP A 125 1.57 27.03 10.10
C ASP A 125 2.50 26.95 11.32
N ALA A 126 2.12 26.15 12.33
CA ALA A 126 2.94 25.90 13.50
C ALA A 126 2.75 24.48 14.01
N ILE A 127 3.84 23.89 14.49
CA ILE A 127 3.90 22.53 15.02
C ILE A 127 4.43 22.58 16.45
N GLU A 128 3.69 21.93 17.37
CA GLU A 128 4.11 21.70 18.75
C GLU A 128 4.21 20.21 19.04
N VAL A 129 5.29 19.82 19.70
CA VAL A 129 5.48 18.46 20.24
C VAL A 129 5.12 18.49 21.72
N ILE A 130 4.13 17.67 22.11
CA ILE A 130 3.64 17.56 23.48
C ILE A 130 4.11 16.23 24.05
N PHE A 131 4.92 16.29 25.09
CA PHE A 131 5.49 15.12 25.78
C PHE A 131 4.51 14.53 26.80
N PRO A 132 4.67 13.25 27.21
CA PRO A 132 3.79 12.61 28.19
C PRO A 132 3.73 13.32 29.56
N ASN A 133 4.79 14.05 29.92
CA ASN A 133 4.83 14.86 31.14
C ASN A 133 4.11 16.22 31.02
N GLY A 134 3.41 16.47 29.91
CA GLY A 134 2.71 17.72 29.61
C GLY A 134 3.60 18.86 29.12
N SER A 135 4.91 18.70 29.03
CA SER A 135 5.80 19.73 28.47
C SER A 135 5.59 19.86 26.96
N LYS A 136 5.67 21.09 26.46
CA LYS A 136 5.48 21.45 25.05
C LYS A 136 6.73 22.09 24.50
N LEU A 137 7.15 21.67 23.32
CA LEU A 137 8.25 22.29 22.60
C LEU A 137 7.77 22.63 21.17
N LYS A 138 8.11 23.82 20.71
CA LYS A 138 7.91 24.19 19.30
C LYS A 138 8.82 23.34 18.44
N ALA A 139 8.28 22.79 17.36
CA ALA A 139 9.02 22.01 16.40
C ALA A 139 9.26 22.79 15.10
N THR A 140 10.36 22.51 14.45
CA THR A 140 10.66 22.93 13.07
C THR A 140 10.70 21.69 12.18
N LEU A 141 10.16 21.81 10.98
CA LEU A 141 10.25 20.77 9.97
C LEU A 141 11.69 20.65 9.48
N VAL A 142 12.28 19.47 9.58
CA VAL A 142 13.61 19.15 9.01
C VAL A 142 13.44 18.75 7.55
N GLY A 143 12.50 17.86 7.26
CA GLY A 143 12.18 17.42 5.92
C GLY A 143 10.97 16.50 5.92
N THR A 144 10.39 16.34 4.74
CA THR A 144 9.23 15.49 4.52
C THR A 144 9.38 14.67 3.25
N ASP A 145 8.77 13.49 3.25
CA ASP A 145 8.61 12.62 2.11
C ASP A 145 7.14 12.27 1.93
N THR A 146 6.49 12.93 1.00
CA THR A 146 5.06 12.75 0.72
C THR A 146 4.75 11.38 0.11
N LYS A 147 5.71 10.75 -0.60
CA LYS A 147 5.52 9.45 -1.28
C LYS A 147 5.47 8.26 -0.32
N THR A 148 6.06 8.40 0.87
CA THR A 148 6.01 7.39 1.94
C THR A 148 5.29 7.87 3.20
N ASP A 149 4.75 9.10 3.14
CA ASP A 149 4.01 9.71 4.25
C ASP A 149 4.85 9.84 5.53
N LEU A 150 6.14 10.22 5.41
CA LEU A 150 7.07 10.37 6.53
C LEU A 150 7.59 11.80 6.66
N SER A 151 7.75 12.27 7.90
CA SER A 151 8.34 13.57 8.21
C SER A 151 9.26 13.48 9.42
N VAL A 152 10.28 14.33 9.43
CA VAL A 152 11.19 14.53 10.55
C VAL A 152 11.06 15.95 11.06
N LEU A 153 10.83 16.07 12.35
CA LEU A 153 10.76 17.31 13.08
C LEU A 153 11.97 17.48 13.99
N LYS A 154 12.35 18.73 14.30
CA LYS A 154 13.38 19.07 15.27
C LYS A 154 12.80 19.95 16.37
N VAL A 155 13.01 19.53 17.61
CA VAL A 155 12.74 20.33 18.79
C VAL A 155 14.04 20.67 19.52
N GLU A 156 14.06 21.76 20.31
CA GLU A 156 15.21 22.19 21.11
C GLU A 156 14.96 21.89 22.60
N PRO A 157 15.33 20.69 23.08
CA PRO A 157 15.14 20.33 24.47
C PRO A 157 16.20 20.94 25.37
N LYS A 158 15.84 21.29 26.61
CA LYS A 158 16.79 21.79 27.64
C LYS A 158 17.69 20.70 28.22
N ALA A 159 17.30 19.44 28.08
CA ALA A 159 18.06 18.25 28.52
C ALA A 159 17.83 17.12 27.51
N PRO A 160 18.75 16.14 27.39
CA PRO A 160 18.59 15.01 26.49
C PRO A 160 17.25 14.30 26.67
N LEU A 161 16.55 14.07 25.57
CA LEU A 161 15.27 13.38 25.56
C LEU A 161 15.43 11.84 25.65
N LYS A 162 14.40 11.15 26.13
CA LYS A 162 14.29 9.72 25.93
C LYS A 162 14.06 9.45 24.44
N ALA A 163 14.86 8.55 23.87
CA ALA A 163 14.78 8.19 22.46
C ALA A 163 14.65 6.67 22.32
N VAL A 164 13.94 6.23 21.30
CA VAL A 164 13.81 4.83 20.90
C VAL A 164 14.72 4.52 19.71
N LYS A 165 14.91 3.22 19.44
CA LYS A 165 15.79 2.77 18.35
C LYS A 165 14.97 2.05 17.29
N PHE A 166 15.39 2.20 16.05
CA PHE A 166 14.88 1.35 14.96
C PHE A 166 15.41 -0.08 15.11
N GLY A 167 14.50 -1.04 14.93
CA GLY A 167 14.78 -2.46 14.79
C GLY A 167 14.72 -2.90 13.33
N ASP A 168 15.11 -4.14 13.06
CA ASP A 168 15.04 -4.72 11.73
C ASP A 168 13.67 -5.35 11.46
N SER A 169 12.81 -4.65 10.72
CA SER A 169 11.48 -5.14 10.34
C SER A 169 11.53 -6.36 9.43
N ARG A 170 12.64 -6.60 8.68
CA ARG A 170 12.80 -7.77 7.81
C ARG A 170 12.87 -9.07 8.59
N SER A 171 13.40 -9.02 9.82
CA SER A 171 13.50 -10.18 10.70
C SER A 171 12.18 -10.61 11.33
N MET A 172 11.15 -9.77 11.27
CA MET A 172 9.84 -10.02 11.86
C MET A 172 9.00 -10.96 10.99
N ARG A 173 8.21 -11.81 11.61
CA ARG A 173 7.38 -12.83 10.95
C ARG A 173 5.90 -12.58 11.20
N ILE A 174 5.06 -13.10 10.35
CA ILE A 174 3.62 -13.17 10.59
C ILE A 174 3.38 -13.97 11.88
N GLY A 175 2.57 -13.43 12.80
CA GLY A 175 2.30 -13.99 14.12
C GLY A 175 3.22 -13.49 15.24
N ASP A 176 4.31 -12.77 14.94
CA ASP A 176 5.13 -12.15 15.98
C ASP A 176 4.35 -11.01 16.66
N TRP A 177 4.46 -10.93 17.99
CA TRP A 177 3.79 -9.92 18.81
C TRP A 177 4.37 -8.54 18.58
N VAL A 178 3.48 -7.54 18.54
CA VAL A 178 3.81 -6.13 18.37
C VAL A 178 2.98 -5.24 19.29
N MET A 179 3.50 -4.05 19.60
CA MET A 179 2.84 -3.01 20.37
C MET A 179 2.74 -1.75 19.50
N ALA A 180 1.52 -1.31 19.19
CA ALA A 180 1.29 -0.01 18.60
C ALA A 180 1.09 1.03 19.72
N VAL A 181 1.89 2.09 19.67
CA VAL A 181 1.84 3.16 20.69
C VAL A 181 1.56 4.48 20.00
N GLY A 182 0.70 5.28 20.63
CA GLY A 182 0.41 6.65 20.24
C GLY A 182 0.21 7.51 21.48
N ASN A 183 0.06 8.80 21.27
CA ASN A 183 -0.27 9.76 22.32
C ASN A 183 -1.42 10.68 21.86
N PRO A 184 -2.60 10.10 21.54
CA PRO A 184 -3.73 10.89 21.09
C PRO A 184 -4.14 11.91 22.14
N PHE A 185 -4.41 13.14 21.72
CA PHE A 185 -4.86 14.25 22.57
C PHE A 185 -3.87 14.69 23.67
N GLY A 186 -2.64 14.18 23.71
CA GLY A 186 -1.65 14.54 24.73
C GLY A 186 -2.04 14.10 26.16
N LEU A 187 -2.94 13.14 26.30
CA LEU A 187 -3.45 12.66 27.60
C LEU A 187 -2.57 11.58 28.24
N GLY A 188 -1.42 11.29 27.66
CA GLY A 188 -0.54 10.18 28.00
C GLY A 188 -0.62 9.06 26.94
N GLY A 189 0.42 8.22 26.88
CA GLY A 189 0.53 7.19 25.85
C GLY A 189 -0.62 6.19 25.85
N SER A 190 -1.19 5.93 24.67
CA SER A 190 -2.11 4.82 24.43
C SER A 190 -1.34 3.66 23.81
N LEU A 191 -1.48 2.47 24.39
CA LEU A 191 -0.82 1.25 23.93
C LEU A 191 -1.84 0.20 23.55
N THR A 192 -1.66 -0.40 22.39
CA THR A 192 -2.41 -1.58 21.95
C THR A 192 -1.44 -2.70 21.57
N VAL A 193 -1.84 -3.95 21.80
CA VAL A 193 -1.04 -5.14 21.51
C VAL A 193 -1.76 -5.98 20.46
N GLY A 194 -0.99 -6.54 19.57
CA GLY A 194 -1.47 -7.45 18.53
C GLY A 194 -0.31 -8.24 17.93
N VAL A 195 -0.50 -8.74 16.74
CA VAL A 195 0.50 -9.49 15.98
C VAL A 195 0.70 -8.88 14.60
N ILE A 196 1.78 -9.24 13.95
CA ILE A 196 1.94 -9.01 12.51
C ILE A 196 0.99 -9.96 11.78
N SER A 197 -0.02 -9.41 11.12
CA SER A 197 -1.03 -10.17 10.36
C SER A 197 -0.56 -10.49 8.93
N ALA A 198 0.20 -9.56 8.32
CA ALA A 198 0.79 -9.73 6.99
C ALA A 198 1.97 -8.77 6.79
N ARG A 199 2.74 -8.98 5.72
CA ARG A 199 3.86 -8.13 5.31
C ARG A 199 3.80 -7.88 3.82
N GLY A 200 4.46 -6.82 3.36
CA GLY A 200 4.50 -6.49 1.94
C GLY A 200 3.13 -6.06 1.38
N ARG A 201 2.25 -5.51 2.23
CA ARG A 201 0.92 -5.10 1.77
C ARG A 201 1.01 -3.84 0.93
N ASN A 202 0.40 -3.95 -0.24
CA ASN A 202 0.06 -2.82 -1.07
C ASN A 202 -1.38 -2.39 -0.73
N ILE A 203 -1.55 -1.11 -0.45
CA ILE A 203 -2.84 -0.53 -0.06
C ILE A 203 -3.23 0.62 -0.97
N ASN A 204 -2.52 0.78 -2.11
CA ASN A 204 -2.67 1.86 -3.08
C ASN A 204 -2.55 3.26 -2.45
N ALA A 205 -1.68 3.41 -1.45
CA ALA A 205 -1.38 4.70 -0.83
C ALA A 205 -0.22 5.42 -1.55
N GLY A 206 0.62 4.68 -2.27
CA GLY A 206 1.75 5.25 -2.98
C GLY A 206 2.53 4.24 -3.83
N PRO A 207 3.49 4.72 -4.64
CA PRO A 207 4.25 3.87 -5.55
C PRO A 207 5.22 2.91 -4.83
N TYR A 208 5.52 3.16 -3.56
CA TYR A 208 6.47 2.39 -2.75
C TYR A 208 5.81 1.61 -1.63
N ASP A 209 4.53 1.31 -1.76
CA ASP A 209 3.76 0.56 -0.77
C ASP A 209 4.43 -0.77 -0.41
N ASN A 210 4.72 -0.94 0.89
CA ASN A 210 5.30 -2.15 1.46
C ASN A 210 4.95 -2.24 2.94
N PHE A 211 3.65 -2.19 3.29
CA PHE A 211 3.22 -2.05 4.66
C PHE A 211 3.28 -3.35 5.46
N ILE A 212 3.56 -3.22 6.77
CA ILE A 212 3.25 -4.23 7.77
C ILE A 212 1.78 -4.09 8.11
N GLN A 213 1.01 -5.17 8.01
CA GLN A 213 -0.35 -5.26 8.51
C GLN A 213 -0.34 -5.81 9.94
N THR A 214 -1.12 -5.20 10.83
CA THR A 214 -1.27 -5.66 12.23
C THR A 214 -2.73 -5.59 12.68
N ASP A 215 -3.11 -6.45 13.61
CA ASP A 215 -4.39 -6.41 14.32
C ASP A 215 -4.31 -5.62 15.64
N ALA A 216 -3.11 -5.15 16.05
CA ALA A 216 -3.00 -4.15 17.10
C ALA A 216 -3.88 -2.94 16.72
N ALA A 217 -4.78 -2.55 17.63
CA ALA A 217 -5.77 -1.53 17.30
C ALA A 217 -5.10 -0.17 17.03
N ILE A 218 -5.16 0.28 15.79
CA ILE A 218 -4.75 1.62 15.36
C ILE A 218 -6.02 2.44 15.19
N ASN A 219 -6.05 3.62 15.77
CA ASN A 219 -7.16 4.56 15.72
C ASN A 219 -6.64 5.97 15.44
N LYS A 220 -7.56 6.92 15.18
CA LYS A 220 -7.23 8.35 15.03
C LYS A 220 -6.37 8.81 16.21
N GLY A 221 -5.22 9.41 15.92
CA GLY A 221 -4.23 9.87 16.89
C GLY A 221 -3.03 8.93 17.11
N ASN A 222 -3.08 7.66 16.69
CA ASN A 222 -1.90 6.78 16.71
C ASN A 222 -1.02 6.94 15.44
N SER A 223 -1.54 7.57 14.37
CA SER A 223 -0.78 7.86 13.15
C SER A 223 0.49 8.65 13.47
N GLY A 224 1.61 8.26 12.91
CA GLY A 224 2.94 8.80 13.20
C GLY A 224 3.63 8.18 14.42
N GLY A 225 2.90 7.46 15.26
CA GLY A 225 3.44 6.73 16.40
C GLY A 225 4.16 5.43 16.00
N PRO A 226 5.00 4.87 16.90
CA PRO A 226 5.78 3.69 16.62
C PRO A 226 4.98 2.38 16.77
N LEU A 227 5.32 1.40 15.93
CA LEU A 227 5.01 -0.02 16.11
C LEU A 227 6.27 -0.70 16.65
N PHE A 228 6.21 -1.22 17.87
CA PHE A 228 7.34 -1.88 18.54
C PHE A 228 7.27 -3.39 18.42
N ASN A 229 8.44 -4.03 18.38
CA ASN A 229 8.58 -5.46 18.67
C ASN A 229 8.68 -5.71 20.20
N MET A 230 8.74 -7.00 20.59
CA MET A 230 8.87 -7.38 22.00
C MET A 230 10.29 -7.19 22.59
N LYS A 231 11.19 -6.51 21.86
CA LYS A 231 12.49 -6.03 22.38
C LYS A 231 12.47 -4.52 22.66
N GLY A 232 11.35 -3.84 22.39
CA GLY A 232 11.23 -2.39 22.51
C GLY A 232 11.88 -1.61 21.37
N GLU A 233 12.10 -2.25 20.22
CA GLU A 233 12.63 -1.63 19.01
C GLU A 233 11.48 -1.27 18.08
N VAL A 234 11.53 -0.10 17.45
CA VAL A 234 10.56 0.33 16.42
C VAL A 234 10.76 -0.50 15.17
N ILE A 235 9.74 -1.22 14.74
CA ILE A 235 9.75 -2.02 13.50
C ILE A 235 8.83 -1.44 12.43
N GLY A 236 8.04 -0.41 12.77
CA GLY A 236 7.17 0.29 11.85
C GLY A 236 6.66 1.61 12.41
N ILE A 237 6.07 2.43 11.53
CA ILE A 237 5.42 3.70 11.86
C ILE A 237 3.95 3.54 11.53
N ASN A 238 3.07 3.62 12.55
CA ASN A 238 1.63 3.49 12.37
C ASN A 238 1.12 4.60 11.46
N THR A 239 0.44 4.24 10.38
CA THR A 239 0.07 5.22 9.35
C THR A 239 -1.43 5.23 9.09
N ALA A 240 -2.04 4.06 8.85
CA ALA A 240 -3.40 4.00 8.34
C ALA A 240 -4.16 2.76 8.83
N ILE A 241 -5.48 2.77 8.64
CA ILE A 241 -6.38 1.63 8.88
C ILE A 241 -7.32 1.47 7.69
N ILE A 242 -7.74 0.24 7.43
CA ILE A 242 -8.95 0.00 6.63
C ILE A 242 -10.13 -0.10 7.60
N SER A 243 -11.11 0.77 7.44
CA SER A 243 -12.27 0.80 8.33
C SER A 243 -13.50 1.43 7.65
N PRO A 244 -14.61 0.72 7.54
CA PRO A 244 -15.87 1.29 7.06
C PRO A 244 -16.51 2.31 8.00
N SER A 245 -16.10 2.32 9.28
CA SER A 245 -16.69 3.17 10.33
C SER A 245 -15.73 4.18 10.94
N GLY A 246 -14.47 4.28 10.42
CA GLY A 246 -13.43 5.14 10.97
C GLY A 246 -12.78 4.66 12.27
N GLY A 247 -13.25 3.55 12.86
CA GLY A 247 -12.65 2.90 14.03
C GLY A 247 -11.88 1.62 13.68
N SER A 248 -10.97 1.16 14.54
CA SER A 248 -10.20 -0.07 14.30
C SER A 248 -11.10 -1.30 14.24
N ILE A 249 -10.93 -2.10 13.19
CA ILE A 249 -11.56 -3.42 13.01
C ILE A 249 -10.50 -4.55 12.99
N GLY A 250 -9.27 -4.27 13.46
CA GLY A 250 -8.16 -5.23 13.43
C GLY A 250 -7.38 -5.26 12.11
N ILE A 251 -7.50 -4.21 11.28
CA ILE A 251 -6.75 -4.06 10.02
C ILE A 251 -6.03 -2.72 10.06
N GLY A 252 -4.84 -2.71 10.65
CA GLY A 252 -3.95 -1.56 10.73
C GLY A 252 -2.70 -1.75 9.87
N PHE A 253 -2.09 -0.64 9.45
CA PHE A 253 -0.90 -0.62 8.60
C PHE A 253 0.17 0.30 9.16
N ALA A 254 1.41 -0.17 9.07
CA ALA A 254 2.59 0.59 9.46
C ALA A 254 3.65 0.57 8.35
N VAL A 255 4.29 1.72 8.12
CA VAL A 255 5.47 1.81 7.24
C VAL A 255 6.62 1.08 7.90
N PRO A 256 7.23 0.04 7.28
CA PRO A 256 8.27 -0.76 7.91
C PRO A 256 9.58 0.02 8.05
N THR A 257 10.35 -0.28 9.10
CA THR A 257 11.64 0.39 9.35
C THR A 257 12.69 0.12 8.29
N GLU A 258 12.60 -0.97 7.54
CA GLU A 258 13.46 -1.22 6.39
C GLU A 258 13.39 -0.12 5.32
N LEU A 259 12.21 0.52 5.18
CA LEU A 259 12.00 1.67 4.32
C LEU A 259 12.25 2.98 5.08
N ALA A 260 11.62 3.13 6.26
CA ALA A 260 11.60 4.37 7.02
C ALA A 260 12.99 4.82 7.49
N GLN A 261 13.89 3.92 7.88
CA GLN A 261 15.20 4.27 8.44
C GLN A 261 16.06 5.04 7.45
N ASN A 262 16.11 4.58 6.19
CA ASN A 262 16.88 5.26 5.13
C ASN A 262 16.29 6.63 4.81
N ILE A 263 14.95 6.73 4.74
CA ILE A 263 14.25 8.00 4.48
C ILE A 263 14.52 9.00 5.60
N VAL A 264 14.31 8.60 6.85
CA VAL A 264 14.53 9.44 8.02
C VAL A 264 15.99 9.96 8.07
N GLN A 265 16.97 9.10 7.76
CA GLN A 265 18.37 9.50 7.71
C GLN A 265 18.61 10.55 6.61
N GLN A 266 18.05 10.36 5.42
CA GLN A 266 18.18 11.33 4.32
C GLN A 266 17.50 12.66 4.66
N LEU A 267 16.31 12.63 5.27
CA LEU A 267 15.62 13.84 5.72
C LEU A 267 16.45 14.62 6.76
N ILE A 268 17.14 13.95 7.68
CA ILE A 268 18.03 14.60 8.65
C ILE A 268 19.26 15.19 7.97
N GLU A 269 19.85 14.47 7.02
CA GLU A 269 21.12 14.85 6.39
C GLU A 269 20.94 15.91 5.28
N PHE A 270 19.89 15.78 4.47
CA PHE A 270 19.68 16.58 3.26
C PHE A 270 18.44 17.47 3.31
N GLY A 271 17.52 17.24 4.24
CA GLY A 271 16.20 17.89 4.25
C GLY A 271 15.19 17.30 3.23
N GLU A 272 15.64 16.39 2.39
CA GLU A 272 14.88 15.79 1.29
C GLU A 272 15.25 14.31 1.09
N THR A 273 14.39 13.54 0.44
CA THR A 273 14.71 12.18 0.00
C THR A 273 15.36 12.21 -1.38
N ARG A 274 16.45 11.46 -1.54
CA ARG A 274 17.17 11.27 -2.80
C ARG A 274 16.99 9.85 -3.28
N ARG A 275 16.13 9.66 -4.27
CA ARG A 275 15.81 8.36 -4.82
C ARG A 275 16.65 8.04 -6.05
N GLY A 276 17.09 6.79 -6.14
CA GLY A 276 17.64 6.28 -7.38
C GLY A 276 16.59 6.33 -8.50
N TRP A 277 17.03 6.58 -9.71
CA TRP A 277 16.22 6.63 -10.91
C TRP A 277 16.86 5.84 -12.04
N LEU A 278 16.08 4.95 -12.65
CA LEU A 278 16.53 4.15 -13.79
C LEU A 278 16.22 4.84 -15.13
N GLY A 279 15.21 5.70 -15.17
CA GLY A 279 14.80 6.39 -16.39
C GLY A 279 14.05 5.50 -17.37
N VAL A 280 13.15 4.66 -16.86
CA VAL A 280 12.33 3.75 -17.66
C VAL A 280 10.86 3.85 -17.28
N ARG A 281 9.97 3.58 -18.23
CA ARG A 281 8.55 3.27 -17.96
C ARG A 281 8.40 1.76 -17.83
N VAL A 282 7.62 1.33 -16.85
CA VAL A 282 7.47 -0.09 -16.55
C VAL A 282 6.00 -0.50 -16.52
N GLN A 283 5.74 -1.75 -16.86
CA GLN A 283 4.41 -2.37 -16.81
C GLN A 283 4.48 -3.74 -16.12
N PRO A 284 3.36 -4.22 -15.54
CA PRO A 284 3.29 -5.57 -15.01
C PRO A 284 3.47 -6.61 -16.12
N VAL A 285 4.14 -7.72 -15.79
CA VAL A 285 4.19 -8.90 -16.66
C VAL A 285 2.96 -9.74 -16.34
N THR A 286 1.98 -9.76 -17.24
CA THR A 286 0.81 -10.64 -17.14
C THR A 286 1.14 -12.02 -17.72
N ASP A 287 0.26 -13.03 -17.49
CA ASP A 287 0.44 -14.37 -18.07
C ASP A 287 0.49 -14.33 -19.60
N ASP A 288 -0.31 -13.46 -20.25
CA ASP A 288 -0.32 -13.29 -21.69
C ASP A 288 0.99 -12.67 -22.21
N VAL A 289 1.51 -11.65 -21.51
CA VAL A 289 2.82 -11.05 -21.80
C VAL A 289 3.93 -12.08 -21.63
N ALA A 290 3.94 -12.85 -20.54
CA ALA A 290 4.92 -13.90 -20.31
C ALA A 290 4.89 -14.95 -21.42
N ALA A 291 3.69 -15.41 -21.81
CA ALA A 291 3.51 -16.38 -22.90
C ALA A 291 4.01 -15.83 -24.24
N SER A 292 3.71 -14.56 -24.57
CA SER A 292 4.16 -13.91 -25.81
C SER A 292 5.68 -13.76 -25.90
N LEU A 293 6.33 -13.57 -24.76
CA LEU A 293 7.79 -13.46 -24.63
C LEU A 293 8.49 -14.82 -24.47
N GLY A 294 7.73 -15.93 -24.40
CA GLY A 294 8.28 -17.28 -24.18
C GLY A 294 8.82 -17.51 -22.78
N MET A 295 8.31 -16.81 -21.76
CA MET A 295 8.65 -16.98 -20.35
C MET A 295 7.79 -18.07 -19.72
N ASP A 296 8.36 -18.83 -18.77
CA ASP A 296 7.66 -19.92 -18.06
C ASP A 296 6.59 -19.43 -17.06
N SER A 297 6.67 -18.17 -16.63
CA SER A 297 5.75 -17.59 -15.65
C SER A 297 5.75 -16.07 -15.71
N ALA A 298 4.61 -15.47 -15.32
CA ALA A 298 4.45 -14.03 -15.15
C ALA A 298 5.26 -13.54 -13.95
N LYS A 299 6.49 -13.05 -14.20
CA LYS A 299 7.38 -12.47 -13.19
C LYS A 299 8.22 -11.35 -13.79
N GLY A 300 8.70 -10.45 -12.93
CA GLY A 300 9.56 -9.35 -13.36
C GLY A 300 8.78 -8.06 -13.64
N ALA A 301 9.47 -7.11 -14.26
CA ALA A 301 8.93 -5.82 -14.69
C ALA A 301 9.25 -5.61 -16.17
N LEU A 302 8.21 -5.46 -17.00
CA LEU A 302 8.35 -5.17 -18.43
C LEU A 302 8.73 -3.70 -18.61
N ILE A 303 9.77 -3.42 -19.37
CA ILE A 303 10.15 -2.07 -19.79
C ILE A 303 9.29 -1.69 -21.00
N SER A 304 8.33 -0.80 -20.82
CA SER A 304 7.48 -0.28 -21.90
C SER A 304 8.11 0.90 -22.63
N GLY A 305 9.15 1.52 -22.07
CA GLY A 305 9.88 2.59 -22.74
C GLY A 305 11.05 3.12 -21.91
N VAL A 306 11.90 3.91 -22.54
CA VAL A 306 13.04 4.60 -21.91
C VAL A 306 12.77 6.10 -21.96
N ALA A 307 12.97 6.78 -20.82
CA ALA A 307 12.75 8.22 -20.71
C ALA A 307 13.88 9.02 -21.35
N LYS A 308 13.53 10.08 -22.10
CA LYS A 308 14.50 11.03 -22.65
C LYS A 308 15.23 11.78 -21.51
N GLY A 309 16.54 11.98 -21.64
CA GLY A 309 17.36 12.55 -20.59
C GLY A 309 17.63 11.61 -19.41
N GLY A 310 17.09 10.39 -19.45
CA GLY A 310 17.25 9.41 -18.40
C GLY A 310 18.61 8.71 -18.39
N PRO A 311 18.98 8.09 -17.26
CA PRO A 311 20.28 7.41 -17.08
C PRO A 311 20.57 6.32 -18.12
N VAL A 312 19.52 5.72 -18.69
CA VAL A 312 19.63 4.60 -19.66
C VAL A 312 19.12 4.95 -21.05
N GLU A 313 18.93 6.24 -21.39
CA GLU A 313 18.42 6.67 -22.71
C GLU A 313 19.17 6.06 -23.89
N ASN A 314 20.50 6.03 -23.80
CA ASN A 314 21.37 5.39 -24.82
C ASN A 314 22.10 4.19 -24.20
N GLY A 315 21.50 3.59 -23.20
CA GLY A 315 22.11 2.53 -22.40
C GLY A 315 21.75 1.13 -22.87
N PRO A 316 22.09 0.13 -22.07
CA PRO A 316 21.90 -1.27 -22.41
C PRO A 316 20.47 -1.79 -22.16
N ILE A 317 19.58 -1.03 -21.51
CA ILE A 317 18.17 -1.38 -21.28
C ILE A 317 17.33 -0.82 -22.42
N GLN A 318 16.40 -1.63 -22.93
CA GLN A 318 15.56 -1.32 -24.08
C GLN A 318 14.07 -1.58 -23.77
N ALA A 319 13.18 -0.94 -24.54
CA ALA A 319 11.77 -1.31 -24.52
C ALA A 319 11.60 -2.76 -24.96
N GLY A 320 10.74 -3.51 -24.29
CA GLY A 320 10.53 -4.96 -24.46
C GLY A 320 11.37 -5.83 -23.53
N ASP A 321 12.37 -5.30 -22.81
CA ASP A 321 13.08 -6.06 -21.79
C ASP A 321 12.18 -6.37 -20.60
N VAL A 322 12.32 -7.55 -20.00
CA VAL A 322 11.74 -7.86 -18.69
C VAL A 322 12.85 -7.91 -17.65
N VAL A 323 12.82 -7.02 -16.67
CA VAL A 323 13.79 -7.02 -15.57
C VAL A 323 13.43 -8.15 -14.59
N LEU A 324 14.34 -9.10 -14.44
CA LEU A 324 14.20 -10.26 -13.54
C LEU A 324 14.97 -10.10 -12.23
N LYS A 325 16.13 -9.38 -12.27
CA LYS A 325 16.94 -9.08 -11.07
C LYS A 325 17.52 -7.67 -11.18
N PHE A 326 17.63 -7.01 -10.03
CA PHE A 326 18.24 -5.70 -9.90
C PHE A 326 19.16 -5.69 -8.68
N ASP A 327 20.46 -5.40 -8.89
CA ASP A 327 21.49 -5.39 -7.83
C ASP A 327 21.48 -6.68 -7.00
N GLY A 328 21.34 -7.83 -7.67
CA GLY A 328 21.29 -9.17 -7.06
C GLY A 328 19.97 -9.55 -6.37
N LYS A 329 19.00 -8.65 -6.30
CA LYS A 329 17.66 -8.90 -5.74
C LYS A 329 16.72 -9.37 -6.84
N ASP A 330 15.91 -10.40 -6.57
CA ASP A 330 14.89 -10.88 -7.51
C ASP A 330 13.75 -9.85 -7.64
N ILE A 331 13.26 -9.67 -8.86
CA ILE A 331 12.08 -8.87 -9.20
C ILE A 331 10.95 -9.86 -9.52
N ASN A 332 9.99 -9.97 -8.63
CA ASN A 332 8.83 -10.84 -8.84
C ASN A 332 7.68 -10.10 -9.52
N GLU A 333 7.52 -8.81 -9.22
CA GLU A 333 6.50 -7.94 -9.80
C GLU A 333 7.06 -6.54 -10.10
N MET A 334 6.35 -5.76 -10.92
CA MET A 334 6.75 -4.41 -11.32
C MET A 334 7.11 -3.51 -10.13
N ARG A 335 6.36 -3.58 -9.04
CA ARG A 335 6.58 -2.73 -7.85
C ARG A 335 7.88 -3.03 -7.11
N ASP A 336 8.36 -4.28 -7.16
CA ASP A 336 9.67 -4.63 -6.61
C ASP A 336 10.76 -3.79 -7.27
N LEU A 337 10.71 -3.66 -8.62
CA LEU A 337 11.69 -2.85 -9.33
C LEU A 337 11.60 -1.38 -8.93
N LEU A 338 10.40 -0.80 -8.90
CA LEU A 338 10.20 0.60 -8.52
C LEU A 338 10.77 0.88 -7.12
N ARG A 339 10.46 0.03 -6.15
CA ARG A 339 10.93 0.14 -4.77
C ARG A 339 12.44 -0.03 -4.66
N ILE A 340 13.01 -1.09 -5.23
CA ILE A 340 14.45 -1.38 -5.11
C ILE A 340 15.30 -0.32 -5.79
N VAL A 341 14.85 0.21 -6.94
CA VAL A 341 15.51 1.33 -7.63
C VAL A 341 15.47 2.59 -6.76
N ALA A 342 14.30 2.94 -6.21
CA ALA A 342 14.15 4.13 -5.36
C ALA A 342 14.96 4.05 -4.05
N GLU A 343 15.11 2.86 -3.45
CA GLU A 343 15.93 2.62 -2.27
C GLU A 343 17.45 2.64 -2.57
N SER A 344 17.84 2.52 -3.85
CA SER A 344 19.24 2.43 -4.23
C SER A 344 19.90 3.82 -4.27
N PRO A 345 21.17 3.93 -3.83
CA PRO A 345 21.89 5.19 -3.83
C PRO A 345 22.01 5.80 -5.23
N VAL A 346 21.80 7.11 -5.32
CA VAL A 346 22.05 7.89 -6.55
C VAL A 346 23.49 7.74 -7.01
N GLY A 347 23.70 7.56 -8.30
CA GLY A 347 25.02 7.39 -8.91
C GLY A 347 25.63 5.99 -8.75
N LYS A 348 24.97 5.06 -8.05
CA LYS A 348 25.43 3.68 -7.92
C LYS A 348 25.38 2.97 -9.29
N GLU A 349 26.45 2.26 -9.63
CA GLU A 349 26.46 1.30 -10.74
C GLU A 349 25.92 -0.06 -10.22
N VAL A 350 24.94 -0.62 -10.92
CA VAL A 350 24.25 -1.86 -10.54
C VAL A 350 24.20 -2.83 -11.72
N ASP A 351 24.19 -4.12 -11.39
CA ASP A 351 23.94 -5.19 -12.35
C ASP A 351 22.41 -5.42 -12.45
N VAL A 352 21.88 -5.42 -13.66
CA VAL A 352 20.47 -5.69 -13.96
C VAL A 352 20.39 -6.91 -14.86
N VAL A 353 19.65 -7.95 -14.43
CA VAL A 353 19.37 -9.10 -15.27
C VAL A 353 18.06 -8.84 -16.00
N VAL A 354 18.13 -8.78 -17.31
CA VAL A 354 16.98 -8.61 -18.21
C VAL A 354 16.74 -9.89 -19.00
N TYR A 355 15.47 -10.18 -19.28
CA TYR A 355 15.06 -11.19 -20.23
C TYR A 355 14.75 -10.49 -21.56
N ARG A 356 15.48 -10.86 -22.61
CA ARG A 356 15.42 -10.29 -23.96
C ARG A 356 15.56 -11.40 -24.97
N ASP A 357 14.70 -11.45 -26.00
CA ASP A 357 14.77 -12.40 -27.10
C ASP A 357 14.92 -13.89 -26.65
N GLY A 358 14.19 -14.26 -25.58
CA GLY A 358 14.21 -15.62 -25.06
C GLY A 358 15.43 -15.98 -24.20
N LYS A 359 16.24 -14.98 -23.77
CA LYS A 359 17.48 -15.22 -22.99
C LYS A 359 17.63 -14.22 -21.84
N GLU A 360 18.28 -14.66 -20.78
CA GLU A 360 18.71 -13.77 -19.70
C GLU A 360 20.05 -13.12 -20.05
N GLU A 361 20.12 -11.80 -19.95
CA GLU A 361 21.32 -11.00 -20.13
C GLU A 361 21.57 -10.14 -18.87
N THR A 362 22.85 -9.97 -18.50
CA THR A 362 23.21 -9.06 -17.41
C THR A 362 23.82 -7.80 -18.00
N VAL A 363 23.21 -6.66 -17.66
CA VAL A 363 23.63 -5.33 -18.11
C VAL A 363 24.00 -4.46 -16.92
N LYS A 364 24.97 -3.55 -17.10
CA LYS A 364 25.38 -2.58 -16.06
C LYS A 364 24.75 -1.23 -16.33
N VAL A 365 24.16 -0.66 -15.30
CA VAL A 365 23.54 0.66 -15.39
C VAL A 365 23.97 1.53 -14.21
N LYS A 366 24.12 2.84 -14.45
CA LYS A 366 24.38 3.83 -13.40
C LYS A 366 23.09 4.58 -13.11
N LEU A 367 22.66 4.59 -11.86
CA LEU A 367 21.42 5.27 -11.46
C LEU A 367 21.56 6.77 -11.48
N GLY A 368 20.54 7.46 -11.96
CA GLY A 368 20.33 8.89 -11.78
C GLY A 368 19.63 9.21 -10.47
N GLN A 369 19.31 10.48 -10.27
CA GLN A 369 18.45 10.95 -9.18
C GLN A 369 17.06 11.24 -9.75
N LEU A 370 16.02 10.67 -9.15
CA LEU A 370 14.64 11.04 -9.44
C LEU A 370 14.39 12.48 -8.95
N GLN A 371 13.96 13.38 -9.85
CA GLN A 371 13.62 14.76 -9.53
C GLN A 371 12.11 14.89 -9.34
N ASP A 372 11.67 15.33 -8.16
CA ASP A 372 10.24 15.34 -7.77
C ASP A 372 9.35 16.35 -8.52
N THR A 373 9.90 17.21 -9.40
CA THR A 373 9.14 18.34 -9.99
C THR A 373 9.04 18.35 -11.51
N THR A 374 9.85 17.55 -12.23
CA THR A 374 9.91 17.61 -13.71
C THR A 374 9.45 16.31 -14.38
N ASP A 375 9.66 15.18 -13.73
CA ASP A 375 9.44 13.89 -14.38
C ASP A 375 7.98 13.40 -14.30
N GLU A 376 7.18 13.86 -13.32
CA GLU A 376 5.73 13.62 -13.30
C GLU A 376 5.01 14.42 -14.41
N LYS A 377 5.50 15.62 -14.76
CA LYS A 377 4.97 16.39 -15.90
C LYS A 377 5.45 15.80 -17.22
N ALA A 378 6.71 15.37 -17.31
CA ALA A 378 7.21 14.71 -18.52
C ALA A 378 6.52 13.36 -18.77
N SER A 379 6.16 12.61 -17.70
CA SER A 379 5.40 11.37 -17.82
C SER A 379 3.93 11.61 -18.17
N ALA A 380 3.36 12.77 -17.81
CA ALA A 380 1.99 13.17 -18.14
C ALA A 380 1.90 13.91 -19.48
N GLU A 381 2.91 14.71 -19.84
CA GLU A 381 2.95 15.44 -21.12
C GLU A 381 3.33 14.54 -22.30
N ASP A 382 4.13 13.46 -22.09
CA ASP A 382 4.38 12.44 -23.12
C ASP A 382 3.16 11.53 -23.39
N GLN A 383 2.14 11.56 -22.53
CA GLN A 383 0.83 10.95 -22.81
C GLN A 383 -0.13 11.89 -23.56
N GLN A 384 0.18 13.19 -23.64
CA GLN A 384 -0.63 14.19 -24.36
C GLN A 384 -0.02 14.73 -25.65
N SER A 385 1.21 14.35 -26.03
CA SER A 385 1.90 14.92 -27.21
C SER A 385 2.01 14.00 -28.43
N GLU A 386 1.22 12.92 -28.51
CA GLU A 386 1.05 12.16 -29.76
C GLU A 386 -0.12 12.62 -30.64
N ASP A 387 -0.82 13.69 -30.25
CA ASP A 387 -1.84 14.31 -31.11
C ASP A 387 -1.38 15.70 -31.58
N GLY A 388 -0.82 15.78 -32.79
CA GLY A 388 -0.76 17.03 -33.54
C GLY A 388 0.49 17.29 -34.36
N ASP A 389 0.66 16.64 -35.49
CA ASP A 389 1.03 17.36 -36.71
C ASP A 389 0.53 16.60 -37.96
N GLY A 390 -0.44 17.22 -38.63
CA GLY A 390 -1.00 16.77 -39.88
C GLY A 390 -0.11 17.16 -41.06
N GLY A 391 0.54 16.18 -41.63
CA GLY A 391 1.23 16.31 -42.92
C GLY A 391 0.67 15.33 -43.93
N THR A 392 -0.15 15.85 -44.87
CA THR A 392 -0.73 15.17 -46.01
C THR A 392 0.32 14.55 -46.92
N VAL A 393 0.22 13.23 -47.21
CA VAL A 393 0.60 12.63 -48.50
C VAL A 393 -0.37 11.48 -48.82
N ALA A 394 -0.91 11.49 -50.03
CA ALA A 394 -1.89 10.57 -50.59
C ALA A 394 -1.26 9.21 -51.02
N PRO A 395 -2.08 8.23 -51.42
CA PRO A 395 -1.89 6.81 -51.15
C PRO A 395 -1.15 6.05 -52.24
N GLU A 396 -0.54 4.94 -51.92
CA GLU A 396 -0.30 3.82 -52.84
C GLU A 396 -0.76 2.51 -52.17
N ASP A 397 -1.52 1.77 -52.98
CA ASP A 397 -2.12 0.48 -52.69
C ASP A 397 -1.06 -0.62 -52.48
N ASP A 398 -1.25 -1.52 -51.53
CA ASP A 398 -1.04 -2.95 -51.75
C ASP A 398 -1.76 -3.81 -50.68
N ASP A 399 -2.33 -4.91 -51.18
CA ASP A 399 -3.19 -5.88 -50.51
C ASP A 399 -2.45 -6.79 -49.51
N GLY A 400 -3.13 -7.14 -48.38
CA GLY A 400 -2.73 -8.32 -47.63
C GLY A 400 -3.27 -8.44 -46.19
N ALA A 401 -4.50 -8.95 -46.06
CA ALA A 401 -5.05 -9.85 -45.03
C ALA A 401 -4.84 -9.59 -43.53
N ASP A 402 -5.99 -9.27 -42.89
CA ASP A 402 -6.52 -9.75 -41.63
C ASP A 402 -5.58 -9.98 -40.41
N ASP A 403 -5.65 -9.03 -39.44
CA ASP A 403 -5.98 -9.35 -38.07
C ASP A 403 -6.56 -8.08 -37.38
N GLN A 404 -7.88 -8.08 -37.14
CA GLN A 404 -8.59 -6.91 -36.63
C GLN A 404 -8.65 -6.95 -35.11
N ALA A 405 -7.63 -6.42 -34.45
CA ALA A 405 -7.82 -5.72 -33.16
C ALA A 405 -8.09 -4.25 -33.51
N GLN A 406 -9.36 -3.84 -33.48
CA GLN A 406 -9.76 -2.47 -33.81
C GLN A 406 -9.29 -1.53 -32.71
N ASP A 407 -8.21 -0.80 -32.94
CA ASP A 407 -7.83 0.41 -32.24
C ASP A 407 -8.90 1.46 -32.56
N GLN A 408 -9.86 1.65 -31.62
CA GLN A 408 -10.92 2.65 -31.77
C GLN A 408 -10.34 4.01 -31.39
N THR A 409 -10.45 5.00 -32.26
CA THR A 409 -10.07 6.39 -31.99
C THR A 409 -10.81 6.95 -30.77
N PRO A 410 -10.28 7.93 -30.01
CA PRO A 410 -10.93 8.52 -28.83
C PRO A 410 -12.37 8.96 -29.05
N GLU A 411 -12.68 9.61 -30.18
CA GLU A 411 -14.05 10.01 -30.55
C GLU A 411 -15.04 8.83 -30.69
N VAL A 412 -14.55 7.66 -31.16
CA VAL A 412 -15.38 6.46 -31.28
C VAL A 412 -15.58 5.80 -29.91
N ARG A 413 -14.63 5.91 -28.99
CA ARG A 413 -14.75 5.39 -27.62
C ARG A 413 -15.75 6.17 -26.76
N GLU A 414 -15.83 7.47 -26.93
CA GLU A 414 -16.77 8.35 -26.24
C GLU A 414 -18.20 8.33 -26.80
N ALA A 415 -18.36 7.85 -28.03
CA ALA A 415 -19.69 7.74 -28.65
C ALA A 415 -20.59 6.76 -27.87
N PRO A 416 -21.92 6.97 -27.87
CA PRO A 416 -22.86 6.04 -27.27
C PRO A 416 -22.67 4.61 -27.82
N GLN A 417 -22.57 3.62 -26.92
CA GLN A 417 -22.37 2.22 -27.26
C GLN A 417 -23.51 1.36 -26.72
N THR A 418 -23.92 0.35 -27.49
CA THR A 418 -24.85 -0.66 -26.99
C THR A 418 -24.08 -1.92 -26.60
N VAL A 419 -24.06 -2.25 -25.32
CA VAL A 419 -23.32 -3.38 -24.76
C VAL A 419 -24.23 -4.21 -23.87
N LEU A 420 -24.39 -5.50 -24.17
CA LEU A 420 -25.21 -6.47 -23.39
C LEU A 420 -26.66 -5.98 -23.12
N GLY A 421 -27.26 -5.26 -24.08
CA GLY A 421 -28.62 -4.71 -23.96
C GLY A 421 -28.70 -3.41 -23.14
N MET A 422 -27.59 -2.75 -22.90
CA MET A 422 -27.52 -1.44 -22.26
C MET A 422 -27.03 -0.40 -23.26
N ASN A 423 -27.69 0.75 -23.32
CA ASN A 423 -27.21 1.91 -24.07
C ASN A 423 -26.37 2.77 -23.10
N LEU A 424 -25.08 2.88 -23.39
CA LEU A 424 -24.08 3.50 -22.55
C LEU A 424 -23.66 4.85 -23.12
N VAL A 425 -23.50 5.83 -22.25
CA VAL A 425 -23.05 7.20 -22.61
C VAL A 425 -22.03 7.69 -21.59
N VAL A 426 -21.20 8.64 -21.97
CA VAL A 426 -20.29 9.33 -21.06
C VAL A 426 -21.10 10.08 -20.00
N LEU A 427 -20.71 9.95 -18.74
CA LEU A 427 -21.32 10.66 -17.62
C LEU A 427 -20.80 12.11 -17.56
N SER A 428 -21.42 13.00 -18.36
CA SER A 428 -21.10 14.43 -18.33
C SER A 428 -21.67 15.12 -17.09
N ASN A 429 -21.16 16.30 -16.76
CA ASN A 429 -21.66 17.13 -15.63
C ASN A 429 -23.13 17.52 -15.81
N GLU A 430 -23.60 17.71 -17.06
CA GLU A 430 -24.99 18.00 -17.38
C GLU A 430 -25.88 16.79 -17.07
N LEU A 431 -25.49 15.59 -17.52
CA LEU A 431 -26.23 14.35 -17.26
C LEU A 431 -26.21 13.99 -15.78
N ARG A 432 -25.08 14.22 -15.09
CA ARG A 432 -24.96 14.06 -13.64
C ARG A 432 -26.01 14.89 -12.91
N SER A 433 -26.09 16.18 -13.23
CA SER A 433 -27.07 17.12 -12.64
C SER A 433 -28.51 16.73 -12.99
N GLU A 434 -28.79 16.37 -14.26
CA GLU A 434 -30.13 15.99 -14.73
C GLU A 434 -30.64 14.72 -14.03
N LYS A 435 -29.76 13.73 -13.83
CA LYS A 435 -30.12 12.44 -13.22
C LYS A 435 -29.97 12.40 -11.70
N GLY A 436 -29.49 13.50 -11.09
CA GLY A 436 -29.26 13.58 -9.64
C GLY A 436 -28.19 12.61 -9.13
N ILE A 437 -27.16 12.36 -9.95
CA ILE A 437 -26.07 11.44 -9.61
C ILE A 437 -25.06 12.20 -8.73
N ALA A 438 -24.69 11.60 -7.60
CA ALA A 438 -23.74 12.18 -6.66
C ALA A 438 -22.38 12.48 -7.34
N GLU A 439 -21.72 13.58 -6.92
CA GLU A 439 -20.41 13.99 -7.48
C GLU A 439 -19.33 12.93 -7.33
N SER A 440 -19.46 12.07 -6.31
CA SER A 440 -18.52 10.98 -6.01
C SER A 440 -18.68 9.73 -6.89
N VAL A 441 -19.70 9.69 -7.76
CA VAL A 441 -19.95 8.54 -8.65
C VAL A 441 -19.27 8.80 -9.98
N GLU A 442 -18.27 8.01 -10.34
CA GLU A 442 -17.58 8.07 -11.62
C GLU A 442 -17.79 6.77 -12.41
N GLY A 443 -17.76 6.87 -13.75
CA GLY A 443 -17.97 5.72 -14.61
C GLY A 443 -18.84 6.03 -15.82
N VAL A 444 -19.38 4.98 -16.44
CA VAL A 444 -20.19 5.03 -17.65
C VAL A 444 -21.68 4.98 -17.33
N LEU A 445 -22.43 5.99 -17.74
CA LEU A 445 -23.87 6.08 -17.48
C LEU A 445 -24.66 5.10 -18.35
N VAL A 446 -25.52 4.32 -17.74
CA VAL A 446 -26.55 3.52 -18.43
C VAL A 446 -27.73 4.45 -18.77
N ALA A 447 -27.78 4.93 -20.00
CA ALA A 447 -28.85 5.82 -20.47
C ALA A 447 -30.21 5.09 -20.58
N SER A 448 -30.19 3.84 -21.06
CA SER A 448 -31.37 2.98 -21.14
C SER A 448 -30.96 1.51 -21.13
N VAL A 449 -31.91 0.62 -20.78
CA VAL A 449 -31.77 -0.83 -20.82
C VAL A 449 -32.85 -1.38 -21.73
N GLU A 450 -32.49 -2.30 -22.62
CA GLU A 450 -33.43 -2.93 -23.56
C GLU A 450 -34.40 -3.87 -22.80
N PRO A 451 -35.70 -3.74 -23.00
CA PRO A 451 -36.69 -4.62 -22.39
C PRO A 451 -36.44 -6.10 -22.77
N GLY A 452 -36.47 -6.97 -21.77
CA GLY A 452 -36.23 -8.42 -21.95
C GLY A 452 -34.76 -8.81 -22.04
N SER A 453 -33.82 -7.85 -22.04
CA SER A 453 -32.38 -8.12 -22.07
C SER A 453 -31.88 -8.80 -20.79
N ALA A 454 -30.72 -9.45 -20.90
CA ALA A 454 -30.04 -10.01 -19.72
C ALA A 454 -29.71 -8.93 -18.67
N ALA A 455 -29.41 -7.71 -19.10
CA ALA A 455 -29.17 -6.58 -18.21
C ALA A 455 -30.42 -6.23 -17.38
N GLU A 456 -31.60 -6.13 -18.01
CA GLU A 456 -32.86 -5.88 -17.31
C GLU A 456 -33.17 -7.00 -16.29
N GLN A 457 -33.04 -8.27 -16.71
CA GLN A 457 -33.29 -9.45 -15.84
C GLN A 457 -32.35 -9.49 -14.63
N LYS A 458 -31.14 -8.92 -14.73
CA LYS A 458 -30.17 -8.80 -13.64
C LYS A 458 -30.30 -7.50 -12.86
N GLY A 459 -31.33 -6.72 -13.14
CA GLY A 459 -31.69 -5.52 -12.37
C GLY A 459 -30.91 -4.28 -12.73
N MET A 460 -30.30 -4.21 -13.91
CA MET A 460 -29.75 -2.96 -14.46
C MET A 460 -30.87 -2.00 -14.83
N LYS A 461 -30.67 -0.72 -14.58
CA LYS A 461 -31.67 0.35 -14.81
C LYS A 461 -31.04 1.57 -15.47
N ALA A 462 -31.86 2.34 -16.17
CA ALA A 462 -31.48 3.68 -16.59
C ALA A 462 -31.15 4.55 -15.37
N GLY A 463 -30.02 5.24 -15.41
CA GLY A 463 -29.48 6.03 -14.29
C GLY A 463 -28.46 5.25 -13.44
N ASP A 464 -28.26 3.96 -13.65
CA ASP A 464 -27.12 3.24 -13.08
C ASP A 464 -25.81 3.72 -13.74
N VAL A 465 -24.70 3.68 -12.99
CA VAL A 465 -23.37 4.02 -13.50
C VAL A 465 -22.49 2.79 -13.36
N ILE A 466 -21.92 2.31 -14.48
CA ILE A 466 -20.97 1.21 -14.50
C ILE A 466 -19.60 1.78 -14.10
N VAL A 467 -19.12 1.39 -12.91
CA VAL A 467 -17.85 1.84 -12.35
C VAL A 467 -16.70 0.94 -12.80
N GLU A 468 -16.93 -0.39 -12.76
CA GLU A 468 -15.92 -1.38 -13.14
C GLU A 468 -16.52 -2.54 -13.93
N VAL A 469 -15.71 -3.14 -14.81
CA VAL A 469 -16.01 -4.41 -15.48
C VAL A 469 -14.81 -5.34 -15.33
N GLY A 470 -14.97 -6.43 -14.59
CA GLY A 470 -13.90 -7.42 -14.40
C GLY A 470 -12.64 -6.86 -13.74
N GLN A 471 -12.78 -5.93 -12.79
CA GLN A 471 -11.74 -5.23 -12.04
C GLN A 471 -11.03 -4.07 -12.79
N ASP A 472 -11.49 -3.72 -14.00
CA ASP A 472 -11.01 -2.55 -14.72
C ASP A 472 -12.03 -1.41 -14.59
N PHE A 473 -11.57 -0.20 -14.27
CA PHE A 473 -12.41 1.00 -14.19
C PHE A 473 -12.87 1.43 -15.58
N MET A 474 -14.10 1.96 -15.65
CA MET A 474 -14.74 2.36 -16.91
C MET A 474 -14.92 3.88 -16.92
N GLU A 475 -14.30 4.56 -17.85
CA GLU A 475 -14.42 6.03 -18.01
C GLU A 475 -15.35 6.40 -19.17
N VAL A 476 -15.27 5.65 -20.28
CA VAL A 476 -16.05 5.90 -21.47
C VAL A 476 -16.76 4.62 -21.95
N PRO A 477 -17.86 4.73 -22.73
CA PRO A 477 -18.61 3.57 -23.22
C PRO A 477 -17.76 2.53 -23.99
N GLY A 478 -16.74 3.01 -24.70
CA GLY A 478 -15.80 2.16 -25.42
C GLY A 478 -15.00 1.21 -24.52
N ASP A 479 -14.70 1.62 -23.29
CA ASP A 479 -13.96 0.78 -22.33
C ASP A 479 -14.80 -0.44 -21.94
N VAL A 480 -16.09 -0.23 -21.68
CA VAL A 480 -17.04 -1.32 -21.38
C VAL A 480 -17.11 -2.30 -22.53
N LEU A 481 -17.19 -1.79 -23.78
CA LEU A 481 -17.24 -2.64 -24.98
C LEU A 481 -15.96 -3.47 -25.15
N VAL A 482 -14.80 -2.83 -25.05
CA VAL A 482 -13.49 -3.49 -25.17
C VAL A 482 -13.33 -4.55 -24.08
N ARG A 483 -13.64 -4.22 -22.84
CA ARG A 483 -13.48 -5.17 -21.71
C ARG A 483 -14.44 -6.35 -21.80
N VAL A 484 -15.69 -6.12 -22.15
CA VAL A 484 -16.69 -7.19 -22.38
C VAL A 484 -16.24 -8.12 -23.50
N ASN A 485 -15.71 -7.59 -24.60
CA ASN A 485 -15.18 -8.40 -25.71
C ASN A 485 -13.92 -9.17 -25.28
N GLY A 486 -13.04 -8.56 -24.48
CA GLY A 486 -11.89 -9.24 -23.88
C GLY A 486 -12.31 -10.43 -23.03
N LEU A 487 -13.28 -10.24 -22.10
CA LEU A 487 -13.80 -11.32 -21.27
C LEU A 487 -14.45 -12.44 -22.09
N LYS A 488 -15.13 -12.12 -23.22
CA LYS A 488 -15.63 -13.12 -24.16
C LYS A 488 -14.50 -13.92 -24.80
N SER A 489 -13.45 -13.27 -25.25
CA SER A 489 -12.29 -13.93 -25.86
C SER A 489 -11.51 -14.80 -24.87
N GLU A 490 -11.51 -14.43 -23.58
CA GLU A 490 -10.97 -15.22 -22.47
C GLU A 490 -11.85 -16.46 -22.12
N GLY A 491 -12.99 -16.65 -22.79
CA GLY A 491 -13.93 -17.75 -22.52
C GLY A 491 -14.70 -17.60 -21.21
N ARG A 492 -14.80 -16.41 -20.66
CA ARG A 492 -15.61 -16.12 -19.47
C ARG A 492 -17.09 -16.25 -19.80
N LYS A 493 -17.88 -16.82 -18.89
CA LYS A 493 -19.32 -16.96 -19.06
C LYS A 493 -20.12 -15.73 -18.63
N ASN A 494 -19.56 -14.91 -17.74
CA ASN A 494 -20.21 -13.72 -17.20
C ASN A 494 -19.20 -12.57 -17.09
N ALA A 495 -19.66 -11.34 -17.35
CA ALA A 495 -19.00 -10.11 -16.96
C ALA A 495 -19.48 -9.71 -15.56
N HIS A 496 -18.57 -9.61 -14.61
CA HIS A 496 -18.84 -9.03 -13.30
C HIS A 496 -18.65 -7.53 -13.38
N MET A 497 -19.71 -6.78 -13.12
CA MET A 497 -19.72 -5.32 -13.18
C MET A 497 -19.99 -4.75 -11.79
N MET A 498 -19.22 -3.78 -11.37
CA MET A 498 -19.54 -2.95 -10.21
C MET A 498 -20.36 -1.75 -10.69
N VAL A 499 -21.53 -1.56 -10.13
CA VAL A 499 -22.52 -0.59 -10.57
C VAL A 499 -22.94 0.28 -9.40
N ALA A 500 -22.90 1.60 -9.57
CA ALA A 500 -23.41 2.56 -8.62
C ALA A 500 -24.84 3.00 -8.97
N ASP A 501 -25.69 3.24 -7.98
CA ASP A 501 -26.92 3.98 -8.16
C ASP A 501 -26.67 5.50 -8.10
N ALA A 502 -27.71 6.31 -8.30
CA ALA A 502 -27.59 7.77 -8.28
C ALA A 502 -27.10 8.34 -6.94
N GLN A 503 -27.23 7.61 -5.84
CA GLN A 503 -26.77 7.99 -4.50
C GLN A 503 -25.35 7.47 -4.19
N GLY A 504 -24.73 6.71 -5.11
CA GLY A 504 -23.40 6.14 -4.94
C GLY A 504 -23.36 4.80 -4.22
N ASN A 505 -24.49 4.14 -4.00
CA ASN A 505 -24.50 2.80 -3.42
C ASN A 505 -24.03 1.77 -4.46
N LEU A 506 -22.96 1.06 -4.17
CA LEU A 506 -22.35 0.07 -5.05
C LEU A 506 -23.03 -1.31 -4.94
N ARG A 507 -23.20 -1.96 -6.08
CA ARG A 507 -23.63 -3.36 -6.16
C ARG A 507 -22.87 -4.08 -7.27
N VAL A 508 -22.67 -5.38 -7.11
CA VAL A 508 -22.07 -6.23 -8.15
C VAL A 508 -23.17 -6.89 -8.97
N VAL A 509 -23.07 -6.78 -10.29
CA VAL A 509 -23.98 -7.41 -11.24
C VAL A 509 -23.18 -8.34 -12.15
N ALA A 510 -23.62 -9.59 -12.30
CA ALA A 510 -23.00 -10.56 -13.22
C ALA A 510 -23.88 -10.70 -14.46
N LEU A 511 -23.44 -10.18 -15.60
CA LEU A 511 -24.13 -10.27 -16.88
C LEU A 511 -23.57 -11.43 -17.72
N PRO A 512 -24.42 -12.29 -18.30
CA PRO A 512 -23.95 -13.36 -19.20
C PRO A 512 -23.34 -12.78 -20.46
N LEU A 513 -22.27 -13.41 -20.93
CA LEU A 513 -21.46 -13.03 -22.09
C LEU A 513 -21.82 -13.89 -23.32
N GLU A 514 -23.06 -14.28 -23.46
CA GLU A 514 -23.53 -15.05 -24.64
C GLU A 514 -23.45 -14.26 -25.96
#